data_3475f7e0a81aaa943dff92656a4f2520
#
_entry.id   3475f7e0a81aaa943dff92656a4f2520
#
_cell.length_a   1.000
_cell.length_b   1.000
_cell.length_c   1.000
_cell.angle_alpha   90.00
_cell.angle_beta   90.00
_cell.angle_gamma   90.00
#
_symmetry.space_group_name_H-M   'P 1'
#
loop_
_entity.id
_entity.type
_entity.pdbx_description
1 polymer ?
#
loop_
_entity_poly.entity_id
_entity_poly.type
_entity_poly.pdbx_seq_one_letter_code
_entity_poly.pdbx_strand_id
1 'polypeptide(L)'
;STRKESSAASDVYKRQQMLGFFHPTQLFGTGPIEAAERVVALETQIASHHWDVVASRDSLKTYNPTELGELPDIIQTLLTASGLPEGRVIVMMPSFVDKLAELLVSVPLTDWKLWAIWSILRSRAGVLREDVGAANFEFYGTVLSGATEQRDRWKRGVALAESLVGEDLGKAYVDKHFPADSKAQMLELVDYLVDAYEQRISTLPWMSPETRERALEKLRLFNAKIGYPDTWRSYEGLEFSREGGDLVANVRAGAAFEHDYQVAKVGKPADRNEWVATPQTVNAFYNPVVNDITFPAAILQPPFFDPAADAAENFGAIGAVIGHEIGHGFDDQGSRYDGHGNLNSWWTDEDRARFEELTAKLVKQYDGLVPTVLEGRGESRGVNGEFTLGENIGDLGGLGIAVIAYKNYLAEQGLDPRGPVQTFHAPGATAEIDGQEFDGLQRLFLAWARVWRTAIRPEMAEQYLAIDPHSPAEFRCNVVAGNIAEFYEAFPEASAEALVAEDDRVVIW
;
A
#
# COMPACT_ATOMS: atom_id res chain seq x y z
N SER A 1 -24.15 1.77 -16.14
CA SER A 1 -25.06 0.64 -15.80
C SER A 1 -24.73 -0.61 -16.61
N THR A 2 -24.64 -0.52 -17.95
CA THR A 2 -24.41 -1.67 -18.84
C THR A 2 -23.08 -2.41 -18.58
N ARG A 3 -22.01 -1.72 -18.20
CA ARG A 3 -20.70 -2.33 -17.92
C ARG A 3 -20.68 -3.05 -16.56
N LYS A 4 -21.31 -2.48 -15.53
CA LYS A 4 -21.48 -3.15 -14.23
C LYS A 4 -22.35 -4.41 -14.34
N GLU A 5 -23.42 -4.36 -15.14
CA GLU A 5 -24.28 -5.51 -15.42
C GLU A 5 -23.54 -6.60 -16.21
N SER A 6 -22.73 -6.22 -17.20
CA SER A 6 -21.89 -7.16 -17.96
C SER A 6 -20.80 -7.79 -17.08
N SER A 7 -20.18 -7.04 -16.17
CA SER A 7 -19.19 -7.52 -15.22
C SER A 7 -19.80 -8.50 -14.21
N ALA A 8 -20.98 -8.19 -13.67
CA ALA A 8 -21.69 -9.07 -12.75
C ALA A 8 -22.12 -10.39 -13.42
N ALA A 9 -22.65 -10.32 -14.66
CA ALA A 9 -23.01 -11.50 -15.43
C ALA A 9 -21.76 -12.36 -15.75
N SER A 10 -20.64 -11.72 -16.07
CA SER A 10 -19.37 -12.40 -16.32
C SER A 10 -18.82 -13.08 -15.06
N ASP A 11 -19.00 -12.47 -13.88
CA ASP A 11 -18.61 -13.08 -12.60
C ASP A 11 -19.40 -14.35 -12.31
N VAL A 12 -20.74 -14.29 -12.46
CA VAL A 12 -21.59 -15.48 -12.28
C VAL A 12 -21.21 -16.59 -13.26
N TYR A 13 -21.03 -16.25 -14.54
CA TYR A 13 -20.59 -17.20 -15.56
C TYR A 13 -19.26 -17.85 -15.23
N LYS A 14 -18.28 -17.07 -14.78
CA LYS A 14 -17.01 -17.61 -14.37
C LYS A 14 -17.12 -18.55 -13.18
N ARG A 15 -17.89 -18.20 -12.15
CA ARG A 15 -18.12 -19.08 -11.00
C ARG A 15 -18.72 -20.40 -11.42
N GLN A 16 -19.70 -20.36 -12.33
CA GLN A 16 -20.32 -21.53 -12.93
C GLN A 16 -19.27 -22.40 -13.63
N GLN A 17 -18.40 -21.82 -14.46
CA GLN A 17 -17.34 -22.53 -15.17
C GLN A 17 -16.34 -23.16 -14.18
N MET A 18 -15.85 -22.38 -13.22
CA MET A 18 -14.87 -22.85 -12.23
C MET A 18 -15.43 -23.96 -11.33
N LEU A 19 -16.67 -23.80 -10.84
CA LEU A 19 -17.32 -24.82 -10.04
C LEU A 19 -17.65 -26.08 -10.87
N GLY A 20 -17.84 -25.94 -12.19
CA GLY A 20 -18.02 -27.06 -13.11
C GLY A 20 -16.82 -28.02 -13.11
N PHE A 21 -15.58 -27.51 -12.94
CA PHE A 21 -14.38 -28.36 -12.82
C PHE A 21 -14.39 -29.27 -11.60
N PHE A 22 -15.15 -28.92 -10.57
CA PHE A 22 -15.25 -29.66 -9.32
C PHE A 22 -16.41 -30.68 -9.31
N HIS A 23 -17.21 -30.75 -10.36
CA HIS A 23 -18.36 -31.65 -10.46
C HIS A 23 -19.35 -31.56 -9.27
N PRO A 24 -19.91 -30.39 -8.97
CA PRO A 24 -20.74 -30.17 -7.78
C PRO A 24 -22.01 -31.05 -7.76
N THR A 25 -22.51 -31.47 -8.93
CA THR A 25 -23.67 -32.39 -9.03
C THR A 25 -23.38 -33.72 -8.37
N GLN A 26 -22.18 -34.27 -8.53
CA GLN A 26 -21.79 -35.55 -7.93
C GLN A 26 -21.62 -35.47 -6.40
N LEU A 27 -21.14 -34.34 -5.91
CA LEU A 27 -20.78 -34.15 -4.50
C LEU A 27 -21.93 -33.61 -3.66
N PHE A 28 -22.76 -32.74 -4.23
CA PHE A 28 -23.78 -31.98 -3.50
C PHE A 28 -25.16 -32.07 -4.13
N GLY A 29 -25.33 -32.80 -5.24
CA GLY A 29 -26.59 -32.88 -5.97
C GLY A 29 -27.02 -31.58 -6.64
N THR A 30 -26.10 -30.60 -6.74
CA THR A 30 -26.37 -29.22 -7.21
C THR A 30 -25.61 -28.97 -8.50
N GLY A 31 -26.30 -28.55 -9.56
CA GLY A 31 -25.64 -28.19 -10.84
C GLY A 31 -24.71 -26.96 -10.70
N PRO A 32 -23.74 -26.79 -11.66
CA PRO A 32 -22.78 -25.68 -11.57
C PRO A 32 -23.44 -24.28 -11.56
N ILE A 33 -24.57 -24.10 -12.25
CA ILE A 33 -25.32 -22.82 -12.27
C ILE A 33 -25.88 -22.52 -10.90
N GLU A 34 -26.65 -23.44 -10.32
CA GLU A 34 -27.20 -23.28 -9.00
C GLU A 34 -26.13 -23.15 -7.92
N ALA A 35 -25.02 -23.89 -8.04
CA ALA A 35 -23.88 -23.74 -7.13
C ALA A 35 -23.28 -22.34 -7.17
N ALA A 36 -23.13 -21.76 -8.38
CA ALA A 36 -22.63 -20.37 -8.53
C ALA A 36 -23.60 -19.34 -7.93
N GLU A 37 -24.90 -19.49 -8.17
CA GLU A 37 -25.94 -18.62 -7.60
C GLU A 37 -25.94 -18.67 -6.06
N ARG A 38 -25.79 -19.85 -5.46
CA ARG A 38 -25.72 -20.04 -4.02
C ARG A 38 -24.47 -19.39 -3.42
N VAL A 39 -23.31 -19.51 -4.09
CA VAL A 39 -22.06 -18.85 -3.66
C VAL A 39 -22.22 -17.33 -3.73
N VAL A 40 -22.77 -16.78 -4.82
CA VAL A 40 -23.00 -15.33 -4.95
C VAL A 40 -23.97 -14.82 -3.89
N ALA A 41 -25.05 -15.57 -3.63
CA ALA A 41 -26.02 -15.22 -2.59
C ALA A 41 -25.39 -15.17 -1.20
N LEU A 42 -24.53 -16.13 -0.86
CA LEU A 42 -23.80 -16.13 0.40
C LEU A 42 -22.79 -14.98 0.48
N GLU A 43 -21.99 -14.76 -0.56
CA GLU A 43 -21.02 -13.63 -0.58
C GLU A 43 -21.74 -12.27 -0.52
N THR A 44 -22.91 -12.14 -1.12
CA THR A 44 -23.74 -10.93 -1.01
C THR A 44 -24.20 -10.69 0.42
N GLN A 45 -24.65 -11.74 1.13
CA GLN A 45 -25.01 -11.64 2.54
C GLN A 45 -23.80 -11.24 3.39
N ILE A 46 -22.64 -11.87 3.20
CA ILE A 46 -21.41 -11.52 3.92
C ILE A 46 -21.05 -10.05 3.64
N ALA A 47 -21.01 -9.65 2.36
CA ALA A 47 -20.62 -8.30 1.95
C ALA A 47 -21.56 -7.21 2.47
N SER A 48 -22.85 -7.51 2.63
CA SER A 48 -23.84 -6.54 3.16
C SER A 48 -23.56 -6.10 4.60
N HIS A 49 -22.71 -6.85 5.30
CA HIS A 49 -22.31 -6.56 6.69
C HIS A 49 -20.89 -5.98 6.79
N HIS A 50 -20.17 -5.86 5.68
CA HIS A 50 -18.86 -5.21 5.68
C HIS A 50 -18.99 -3.72 6.00
N TRP A 51 -18.02 -3.19 6.71
CA TRP A 51 -17.85 -1.76 6.84
C TRP A 51 -17.37 -1.18 5.51
N ASP A 52 -17.68 0.09 5.26
CA ASP A 52 -17.12 0.79 4.11
C ASP A 52 -15.60 1.05 4.26
N VAL A 53 -14.97 1.44 3.16
CA VAL A 53 -13.50 1.61 3.11
C VAL A 53 -12.99 2.72 4.02
N VAL A 54 -13.80 3.75 4.31
CA VAL A 54 -13.41 4.84 5.21
C VAL A 54 -13.51 4.39 6.67
N ALA A 55 -14.63 3.78 7.05
CA ALA A 55 -14.84 3.29 8.40
C ALA A 55 -13.84 2.17 8.78
N SER A 56 -13.50 1.29 7.84
CA SER A 56 -12.59 0.16 8.09
C SER A 56 -11.12 0.57 8.29
N ARG A 57 -10.73 1.79 7.87
CA ARG A 57 -9.37 2.32 8.13
C ARG A 57 -9.28 3.20 9.38
N ASP A 58 -10.39 3.51 10.04
CA ASP A 58 -10.39 4.32 11.27
C ASP A 58 -9.85 3.50 12.45
N SER A 59 -8.61 3.77 12.87
CA SER A 59 -7.93 3.04 13.94
C SER A 59 -8.65 3.10 15.29
N LEU A 60 -9.43 4.15 15.58
CA LEU A 60 -10.21 4.24 16.82
C LEU A 60 -11.43 3.32 16.80
N LYS A 61 -12.04 3.14 15.63
CA LYS A 61 -13.18 2.23 15.46
C LYS A 61 -12.75 0.76 15.38
N THR A 62 -11.57 0.51 14.82
CA THR A 62 -11.06 -0.85 14.59
C THR A 62 -10.25 -1.42 15.75
N TYR A 63 -9.95 -0.64 16.78
CA TYR A 63 -9.25 -1.11 17.96
C TYR A 63 -10.24 -1.51 19.06
N ASN A 64 -10.68 -2.77 19.04
CA ASN A 64 -11.60 -3.35 20.02
C ASN A 64 -10.95 -4.59 20.65
N PRO A 65 -10.10 -4.40 21.70
CA PRO A 65 -9.49 -5.52 22.41
C PRO A 65 -10.55 -6.32 23.15
N THR A 66 -10.61 -7.62 22.88
CA THR A 66 -11.64 -8.54 23.35
C THR A 66 -10.97 -9.85 23.75
N GLU A 67 -11.37 -10.47 24.85
CA GLU A 67 -10.91 -11.83 25.17
C GLU A 67 -11.58 -12.82 24.21
N LEU A 68 -10.84 -13.82 23.72
CA LEU A 68 -11.36 -14.80 22.76
C LEU A 68 -12.61 -15.48 23.28
N GLY A 69 -12.68 -15.76 24.59
CA GLY A 69 -13.84 -16.37 25.25
C GLY A 69 -15.10 -15.49 25.33
N GLU A 70 -15.01 -14.20 24.98
CA GLU A 70 -16.17 -13.28 24.93
C GLU A 70 -16.80 -13.22 23.54
N LEU A 71 -16.15 -13.81 22.52
CA LEU A 71 -16.68 -13.87 21.16
C LEU A 71 -17.85 -14.88 21.09
N PRO A 72 -18.71 -14.80 20.05
CA PRO A 72 -19.74 -15.82 19.81
C PRO A 72 -19.14 -17.23 19.72
N ASP A 73 -19.80 -18.25 20.32
CA ASP A 73 -19.30 -19.62 20.45
C ASP A 73 -18.82 -20.24 19.12
N ILE A 74 -19.53 -19.97 18.02
CA ILE A 74 -19.13 -20.48 16.69
C ILE A 74 -17.83 -19.84 16.20
N ILE A 75 -17.60 -18.58 16.51
CA ILE A 75 -16.36 -17.87 16.18
C ILE A 75 -15.21 -18.41 17.02
N GLN A 76 -15.42 -18.59 18.33
CA GLN A 76 -14.44 -19.25 19.21
C GLN A 76 -14.04 -20.63 18.68
N THR A 77 -15.03 -21.42 18.27
CA THR A 77 -14.79 -22.77 17.69
C THR A 77 -13.91 -22.71 16.44
N LEU A 78 -14.17 -21.77 15.52
CA LEU A 78 -13.38 -21.61 14.29
C LEU A 78 -11.95 -21.15 14.59
N LEU A 79 -11.77 -20.17 15.45
CA LEU A 79 -10.46 -19.64 15.81
C LEU A 79 -9.63 -20.69 16.55
N THR A 80 -10.21 -21.43 17.47
CA THR A 80 -9.55 -22.54 18.17
C THR A 80 -9.16 -23.67 17.20
N ALA A 81 -10.05 -24.02 16.27
CA ALA A 81 -9.78 -25.03 15.24
C ALA A 81 -8.66 -24.59 14.26
N SER A 82 -8.45 -23.29 14.10
CA SER A 82 -7.31 -22.75 13.32
C SER A 82 -5.99 -22.73 14.11
N GLY A 83 -5.98 -23.19 15.35
CA GLY A 83 -4.78 -23.23 16.20
C GLY A 83 -4.52 -21.94 16.99
N LEU A 84 -5.45 -20.97 16.99
CA LEU A 84 -5.28 -19.76 17.76
C LEU A 84 -5.37 -20.09 19.27
N PRO A 85 -4.37 -19.70 20.09
CA PRO A 85 -4.41 -19.91 21.52
C PRO A 85 -5.43 -19.01 22.21
N GLU A 86 -5.83 -19.36 23.43
CA GLU A 86 -6.61 -18.48 24.30
C GLU A 86 -5.87 -17.15 24.55
N GLY A 87 -6.64 -16.09 24.73
CA GLY A 87 -6.10 -14.77 25.04
C GLY A 87 -6.86 -13.63 24.36
N ARG A 88 -6.25 -12.47 24.43
CA ARG A 88 -6.81 -11.25 23.86
C ARG A 88 -6.59 -11.17 22.36
N VAL A 89 -7.64 -10.78 21.64
CA VAL A 89 -7.65 -10.48 20.22
C VAL A 89 -8.16 -9.05 20.00
N ILE A 90 -7.83 -8.45 18.86
CA ILE A 90 -8.39 -7.17 18.45
C ILE A 90 -9.45 -7.43 17.39
N VAL A 91 -10.70 -7.15 17.72
CA VAL A 91 -11.83 -7.28 16.80
C VAL A 91 -11.96 -5.99 16.01
N MET A 92 -11.49 -5.99 14.77
CA MET A 92 -11.49 -4.78 13.95
C MET A 92 -12.91 -4.32 13.57
N MET A 93 -13.82 -5.25 13.32
CA MET A 93 -15.21 -4.96 12.93
C MET A 93 -16.21 -5.76 13.77
N PRO A 94 -16.53 -5.33 15.01
CA PRO A 94 -17.37 -6.10 15.92
C PRO A 94 -18.74 -6.48 15.35
N SER A 95 -19.44 -5.51 14.74
CA SER A 95 -20.76 -5.76 14.14
C SER A 95 -20.72 -6.78 12.99
N PHE A 96 -19.60 -6.83 12.23
CA PHE A 96 -19.40 -7.85 11.21
C PHE A 96 -19.21 -9.24 11.83
N VAL A 97 -18.43 -9.34 12.91
CA VAL A 97 -18.18 -10.62 13.60
C VAL A 97 -19.48 -11.19 14.15
N ASP A 98 -20.34 -10.36 14.75
CA ASP A 98 -21.66 -10.78 15.25
C ASP A 98 -22.55 -11.29 14.11
N LYS A 99 -22.61 -10.57 12.99
CA LYS A 99 -23.38 -10.97 11.82
C LYS A 99 -22.83 -12.22 11.12
N LEU A 100 -21.51 -12.35 11.05
CA LEU A 100 -20.88 -13.57 10.55
C LEU A 100 -21.24 -14.79 11.41
N ALA A 101 -21.28 -14.64 12.74
CA ALA A 101 -21.70 -15.70 13.65
C ALA A 101 -23.15 -16.12 13.38
N GLU A 102 -24.07 -15.16 13.17
CA GLU A 102 -25.46 -15.45 12.79
C GLU A 102 -25.53 -16.22 11.45
N LEU A 103 -24.77 -15.81 10.44
CA LEU A 103 -24.73 -16.47 9.13
C LEU A 103 -24.17 -17.89 9.22
N LEU A 104 -23.11 -18.11 10.00
CA LEU A 104 -22.50 -19.44 10.19
C LEU A 104 -23.48 -20.46 10.77
N VAL A 105 -24.45 -20.00 11.56
CA VAL A 105 -25.49 -20.85 12.15
C VAL A 105 -26.71 -21.01 11.24
N SER A 106 -27.13 -19.94 10.54
CA SER A 106 -28.39 -19.91 9.80
C SER A 106 -28.27 -20.39 8.35
N VAL A 107 -27.11 -20.19 7.70
CA VAL A 107 -26.92 -20.62 6.32
C VAL A 107 -26.60 -22.12 6.26
N PRO A 108 -27.19 -22.89 5.31
CA PRO A 108 -26.92 -24.31 5.19
C PRO A 108 -25.43 -24.62 5.01
N LEU A 109 -24.92 -25.63 5.70
CA LEU A 109 -23.52 -26.06 5.63
C LEU A 109 -23.07 -26.37 4.19
N THR A 110 -23.99 -26.79 3.33
CA THR A 110 -23.70 -27.07 1.92
C THR A 110 -23.27 -25.79 1.19
N ASP A 111 -23.85 -24.63 1.51
CA ASP A 111 -23.49 -23.36 0.89
C ASP A 111 -22.10 -22.91 1.33
N TRP A 112 -21.76 -23.08 2.59
CA TRP A 112 -20.41 -22.85 3.11
C TRP A 112 -19.37 -23.77 2.47
N LYS A 113 -19.72 -25.04 2.22
CA LYS A 113 -18.84 -25.97 1.52
C LYS A 113 -18.62 -25.55 0.05
N LEU A 114 -19.67 -25.13 -0.64
CA LEU A 114 -19.56 -24.62 -2.02
C LEU A 114 -18.71 -23.34 -2.07
N TRP A 115 -18.91 -22.45 -1.12
CA TRP A 115 -18.10 -21.22 -1.00
C TRP A 115 -16.63 -21.52 -0.70
N ALA A 116 -16.34 -22.46 0.19
CA ALA A 116 -14.97 -22.87 0.50
C ALA A 116 -14.27 -23.48 -0.73
N ILE A 117 -14.96 -24.35 -1.47
CA ILE A 117 -14.45 -24.92 -2.72
C ILE A 117 -14.18 -23.82 -3.75
N TRP A 118 -15.12 -22.91 -3.95
CA TRP A 118 -14.95 -21.75 -4.81
C TRP A 118 -13.72 -20.94 -4.42
N SER A 119 -13.54 -20.63 -3.16
CA SER A 119 -12.42 -19.86 -2.63
C SER A 119 -11.08 -20.55 -2.88
N ILE A 120 -11.01 -21.88 -2.69
CA ILE A 120 -9.80 -22.68 -2.97
C ILE A 120 -9.52 -22.71 -4.48
N LEU A 121 -10.50 -22.99 -5.32
CA LEU A 121 -10.33 -23.02 -6.77
C LEU A 121 -9.81 -21.67 -7.29
N ARG A 122 -10.39 -20.57 -6.82
CA ARG A 122 -9.97 -19.23 -7.20
C ARG A 122 -8.54 -18.92 -6.76
N SER A 123 -8.23 -19.14 -5.48
CA SER A 123 -6.94 -18.80 -4.90
C SER A 123 -5.80 -19.69 -5.41
N ARG A 124 -6.10 -20.91 -5.85
CA ARG A 124 -5.11 -21.88 -6.33
C ARG A 124 -5.12 -22.07 -7.84
N ALA A 125 -5.96 -21.34 -8.58
CA ALA A 125 -6.12 -21.51 -10.03
C ALA A 125 -4.78 -21.49 -10.80
N GLY A 126 -3.84 -20.65 -10.38
CA GLY A 126 -2.51 -20.53 -11.03
C GLY A 126 -1.59 -21.74 -10.89
N VAL A 127 -1.89 -22.66 -9.95
CA VAL A 127 -1.11 -23.89 -9.70
C VAL A 127 -1.92 -25.18 -9.98
N LEU A 128 -3.16 -25.02 -10.42
CA LEU A 128 -4.02 -26.13 -10.88
C LEU A 128 -3.81 -26.40 -12.38
N ARG A 129 -4.70 -27.21 -12.97
CA ARG A 129 -4.69 -27.51 -14.40
C ARG A 129 -4.79 -26.24 -15.24
N GLU A 130 -4.23 -26.29 -16.44
CA GLU A 130 -4.17 -25.13 -17.34
C GLU A 130 -5.54 -24.54 -17.68
N ASP A 131 -6.55 -25.39 -17.88
CA ASP A 131 -7.93 -24.97 -18.17
C ASP A 131 -8.55 -24.19 -17.01
N VAL A 132 -8.25 -24.56 -15.75
CA VAL A 132 -8.69 -23.83 -14.56
C VAL A 132 -7.98 -22.47 -14.46
N GLY A 133 -6.67 -22.46 -14.70
CA GLY A 133 -5.86 -21.24 -14.73
C GLY A 133 -6.33 -20.27 -15.81
N ALA A 134 -6.61 -20.78 -17.03
CA ALA A 134 -7.11 -19.97 -18.15
C ALA A 134 -8.48 -19.36 -17.85
N ALA A 135 -9.42 -20.15 -17.32
CA ALA A 135 -10.73 -19.66 -16.93
C ALA A 135 -10.64 -18.58 -15.84
N ASN A 136 -9.71 -18.74 -14.91
CA ASN A 136 -9.46 -17.70 -13.89
C ASN A 136 -8.90 -16.42 -14.49
N PHE A 137 -7.95 -16.51 -15.41
CA PHE A 137 -7.36 -15.36 -16.09
C PHE A 137 -8.36 -14.62 -16.97
N GLU A 138 -9.24 -15.30 -17.67
CA GLU A 138 -10.28 -14.70 -18.52
C GLU A 138 -11.10 -13.65 -17.76
N PHE A 139 -11.43 -13.92 -16.52
CA PHE A 139 -12.19 -12.97 -15.71
C PHE A 139 -11.28 -11.93 -15.01
N TYR A 140 -10.37 -12.37 -14.14
CA TYR A 140 -9.56 -11.46 -13.32
C TYR A 140 -8.51 -10.70 -14.13
N GLY A 141 -7.93 -11.35 -15.14
CA GLY A 141 -6.98 -10.72 -16.03
C GLY A 141 -7.67 -9.89 -17.10
N THR A 142 -8.53 -10.52 -17.91
CA THR A 142 -9.10 -9.85 -19.11
C THR A 142 -10.27 -8.93 -18.75
N VAL A 143 -11.30 -9.43 -18.06
CA VAL A 143 -12.51 -8.64 -17.80
C VAL A 143 -12.26 -7.53 -16.79
N LEU A 144 -11.62 -7.84 -15.66
CA LEU A 144 -11.42 -6.86 -14.59
C LEU A 144 -10.21 -5.96 -14.81
N SER A 145 -9.10 -6.50 -15.32
CA SER A 145 -7.84 -5.75 -15.41
C SER A 145 -7.46 -5.34 -16.83
N GLY A 146 -8.25 -5.73 -17.84
CA GLY A 146 -8.00 -5.37 -19.24
C GLY A 146 -6.77 -6.05 -19.85
N ALA A 147 -6.20 -7.08 -19.21
CA ALA A 147 -5.03 -7.79 -19.72
C ALA A 147 -5.40 -8.63 -20.96
N THR A 148 -4.58 -8.56 -21.99
CA THR A 148 -4.80 -9.28 -23.25
C THR A 148 -4.18 -10.68 -23.26
N GLU A 149 -3.17 -10.91 -22.43
CA GLU A 149 -2.45 -12.16 -22.30
C GLU A 149 -1.97 -12.41 -20.87
N GLN A 150 -1.82 -13.66 -20.51
CA GLN A 150 -1.30 -14.05 -19.20
C GLN A 150 0.21 -13.83 -19.14
N ARG A 151 0.73 -13.44 -17.99
CA ARG A 151 2.18 -13.33 -17.77
C ARG A 151 2.89 -14.65 -18.09
N ASP A 152 4.10 -14.55 -18.62
CA ASP A 152 4.98 -15.69 -18.90
C ASP A 152 5.05 -16.66 -17.72
N ARG A 153 5.12 -17.95 -18.02
CA ARG A 153 5.15 -19.00 -16.98
C ARG A 153 6.30 -18.83 -15.99
N TRP A 154 7.48 -18.43 -16.46
CA TRP A 154 8.63 -18.22 -15.57
C TRP A 154 8.41 -17.06 -14.60
N LYS A 155 7.77 -15.96 -15.02
CA LYS A 155 7.41 -14.83 -14.15
C LYS A 155 6.42 -15.26 -13.08
N ARG A 156 5.46 -16.10 -13.43
CA ARG A 156 4.50 -16.69 -12.48
C ARG A 156 5.20 -17.65 -11.51
N GLY A 157 6.20 -18.40 -11.99
CA GLY A 157 7.03 -19.28 -11.17
C GLY A 157 7.86 -18.51 -10.16
N VAL A 158 8.49 -17.39 -10.55
CA VAL A 158 9.23 -16.50 -9.62
C VAL A 158 8.29 -15.95 -8.56
N ALA A 159 7.12 -15.42 -8.94
CA ALA A 159 6.15 -14.90 -7.99
C ALA A 159 5.64 -15.97 -6.99
N LEU A 160 5.48 -17.22 -7.45
CA LEU A 160 5.14 -18.33 -6.57
C LEU A 160 6.27 -18.65 -5.59
N ALA A 161 7.52 -18.74 -6.08
CA ALA A 161 8.68 -18.98 -5.22
C ALA A 161 8.84 -17.86 -4.16
N GLU A 162 8.61 -16.61 -4.56
CA GLU A 162 8.60 -15.46 -3.65
C GLU A 162 7.53 -15.60 -2.55
N SER A 163 6.34 -16.04 -2.90
CA SER A 163 5.27 -16.27 -1.92
C SER A 163 5.55 -17.40 -0.91
N LEU A 164 6.48 -18.30 -1.22
CA LEU A 164 6.82 -19.47 -0.39
C LEU A 164 8.11 -19.27 0.42
N VAL A 165 9.14 -18.67 -0.19
CA VAL A 165 10.49 -18.52 0.39
C VAL A 165 11.10 -17.16 0.04
N GLY A 166 10.30 -16.10 0.16
CA GLY A 166 10.65 -14.77 -0.32
C GLY A 166 11.94 -14.19 0.25
N GLU A 167 12.23 -14.40 1.53
CA GLU A 167 13.48 -13.88 2.10
C GLU A 167 14.75 -14.64 1.64
N ASP A 168 14.65 -15.94 1.32
CA ASP A 168 15.78 -16.65 0.73
C ASP A 168 16.08 -16.18 -0.71
N LEU A 169 15.04 -15.83 -1.48
CA LEU A 169 15.21 -15.11 -2.75
C LEU A 169 15.77 -13.71 -2.52
N GLY A 170 15.35 -13.04 -1.45
CA GLY A 170 15.86 -11.74 -1.04
C GLY A 170 17.34 -11.71 -0.78
N LYS A 171 17.91 -12.75 -0.14
CA LYS A 171 19.36 -12.89 0.04
C LYS A 171 20.10 -12.89 -1.30
N ALA A 172 19.65 -13.71 -2.25
CA ALA A 172 20.26 -13.80 -3.56
C ALA A 172 20.11 -12.48 -4.36
N TYR A 173 19.00 -11.76 -4.18
CA TYR A 173 18.77 -10.47 -4.78
C TYR A 173 19.73 -9.41 -4.24
N VAL A 174 19.85 -9.30 -2.91
CA VAL A 174 20.72 -8.35 -2.22
C VAL A 174 22.18 -8.56 -2.59
N ASP A 175 22.67 -9.80 -2.53
CA ASP A 175 24.04 -10.16 -2.89
C ASP A 175 24.43 -9.69 -4.30
N LYS A 176 23.47 -9.63 -5.21
CA LYS A 176 23.71 -9.27 -6.61
C LYS A 176 23.42 -7.81 -6.93
N HIS A 177 22.42 -7.21 -6.31
CA HIS A 177 21.83 -5.95 -6.78
C HIS A 177 21.87 -4.81 -5.77
N PHE A 178 22.32 -5.03 -4.53
CA PHE A 178 22.34 -4.00 -3.51
C PHE A 178 23.76 -3.78 -2.96
N PRO A 179 24.53 -2.81 -3.49
CA PRO A 179 25.86 -2.48 -3.00
C PRO A 179 25.83 -1.95 -1.55
N ALA A 180 26.85 -2.29 -0.77
CA ALA A 180 26.94 -1.87 0.63
C ALA A 180 26.94 -0.33 0.80
N ASP A 181 27.50 0.41 -0.14
CA ASP A 181 27.57 1.87 -0.11
C ASP A 181 26.18 2.52 -0.24
N SER A 182 25.25 1.87 -0.93
CA SER A 182 23.87 2.36 -1.08
C SER A 182 23.14 2.47 0.25
N LYS A 183 23.35 1.55 1.19
CA LYS A 183 22.76 1.60 2.53
C LYS A 183 23.22 2.83 3.31
N ALA A 184 24.52 3.16 3.24
CA ALA A 184 25.09 4.31 3.94
C ALA A 184 24.54 5.64 3.38
N GLN A 185 24.49 5.79 2.05
CA GLN A 185 23.93 6.98 1.42
C GLN A 185 22.44 7.16 1.71
N MET A 186 21.69 6.06 1.77
CA MET A 186 20.27 6.11 2.16
C MET A 186 20.07 6.55 3.60
N LEU A 187 20.90 6.09 4.54
CA LEU A 187 20.81 6.53 5.93
C LEU A 187 21.13 8.03 6.06
N GLU A 188 22.10 8.54 5.31
CA GLU A 188 22.38 9.97 5.24
C GLU A 188 21.17 10.78 4.72
N LEU A 189 20.49 10.30 3.66
CA LEU A 189 19.24 10.92 3.19
C LEU A 189 18.15 10.90 4.26
N VAL A 190 17.98 9.78 4.98
CA VAL A 190 17.00 9.68 6.07
C VAL A 190 17.28 10.74 7.14
N ASP A 191 18.55 10.92 7.53
CA ASP A 191 18.94 11.93 8.52
C ASP A 191 18.55 13.34 8.07
N TYR A 192 18.82 13.72 6.81
CA TYR A 192 18.39 15.01 6.26
C TYR A 192 16.88 15.20 6.26
N LEU A 193 16.10 14.14 5.96
CA LEU A 193 14.64 14.20 5.97
C LEU A 193 14.10 14.32 7.41
N VAL A 194 14.68 13.62 8.38
CA VAL A 194 14.32 13.72 9.80
C VAL A 194 14.62 15.13 10.33
N ASP A 195 15.79 15.69 10.03
CA ASP A 195 16.17 17.05 10.41
C ASP A 195 15.23 18.10 9.79
N ALA A 196 14.85 17.91 8.54
CA ALA A 196 13.88 18.78 7.86
C ALA A 196 12.49 18.69 8.50
N TYR A 197 12.04 17.52 8.91
CA TYR A 197 10.81 17.35 9.70
C TYR A 197 10.92 18.03 11.06
N GLU A 198 12.03 17.87 11.79
CA GLU A 198 12.27 18.55 13.06
C GLU A 198 12.20 20.09 12.91
N GLN A 199 12.86 20.63 11.87
CA GLN A 199 12.80 22.05 11.53
C GLN A 199 11.37 22.51 11.25
N ARG A 200 10.64 21.77 10.42
CA ARG A 200 9.26 22.12 10.03
C ARG A 200 8.31 22.05 11.23
N ILE A 201 8.29 20.95 11.98
CA ILE A 201 7.43 20.77 13.15
C ILE A 201 7.71 21.87 14.19
N SER A 202 8.99 22.24 14.39
CA SER A 202 9.39 23.27 15.32
C SER A 202 8.83 24.65 14.99
N THR A 203 8.47 24.92 13.74
CA THR A 203 8.04 26.22 13.24
C THR A 203 6.57 26.28 12.82
N LEU A 204 5.82 25.18 12.90
CA LEU A 204 4.42 25.14 12.47
C LEU A 204 3.55 26.12 13.29
N PRO A 205 2.88 27.08 12.62
CA PRO A 205 2.13 28.12 13.32
C PRO A 205 0.82 27.63 13.95
N TRP A 206 0.26 26.53 13.40
CA TRP A 206 -1.02 25.99 13.87
C TRP A 206 -0.87 25.04 15.07
N MET A 207 0.34 24.56 15.37
CA MET A 207 0.62 23.56 16.42
C MET A 207 1.06 24.25 17.72
N SER A 208 0.41 23.91 18.83
CA SER A 208 0.79 24.38 20.16
C SER A 208 2.16 23.84 20.60
N PRO A 209 2.82 24.48 21.57
CA PRO A 209 4.09 23.99 22.11
C PRO A 209 4.00 22.55 22.68
N GLU A 210 2.88 22.20 23.32
CA GLU A 210 2.67 20.88 23.92
C GLU A 210 2.60 19.79 22.85
N THR A 211 1.73 19.94 21.84
CA THR A 211 1.61 18.98 20.74
C THR A 211 2.92 18.89 19.95
N ARG A 212 3.61 20.02 19.75
CA ARG A 212 4.92 20.07 19.07
C ARG A 212 5.97 19.22 19.78
N GLU A 213 6.08 19.33 21.12
CA GLU A 213 7.03 18.53 21.90
C GLU A 213 6.77 17.03 21.72
N ARG A 214 5.50 16.60 21.73
CA ARG A 214 5.10 15.21 21.51
C ARG A 214 5.38 14.74 20.09
N ALA A 215 5.15 15.59 19.09
CA ALA A 215 5.49 15.29 17.71
C ALA A 215 7.01 15.08 17.53
N LEU A 216 7.83 15.96 18.12
CA LEU A 216 9.29 15.84 18.09
C LEU A 216 9.79 14.60 18.86
N GLU A 217 9.17 14.26 20.00
CA GLU A 217 9.46 13.02 20.72
C GLU A 217 9.21 11.79 19.83
N LYS A 218 8.04 11.75 19.17
CA LYS A 218 7.71 10.66 18.25
C LYS A 218 8.70 10.58 17.08
N LEU A 219 9.07 11.70 16.49
CA LEU A 219 10.06 11.77 15.40
C LEU A 219 11.41 11.19 15.81
N ARG A 220 11.89 11.47 17.02
CA ARG A 220 13.19 10.93 17.54
C ARG A 220 13.16 9.43 17.80
N LEU A 221 11.98 8.84 17.95
CA LEU A 221 11.80 7.40 18.19
C LEU A 221 11.62 6.58 16.90
N PHE A 222 11.65 7.23 15.73
CA PHE A 222 11.62 6.52 14.44
C PHE A 222 12.81 5.59 14.30
N ASN A 223 12.56 4.39 13.78
CA ASN A 223 13.57 3.45 13.37
C ASN A 223 13.53 3.29 11.85
N ALA A 224 14.69 3.32 11.20
CA ALA A 224 14.80 3.15 9.75
C ALA A 224 15.37 1.77 9.40
N LYS A 225 14.62 0.99 8.64
CA LYS A 225 15.03 -0.31 8.10
C LYS A 225 15.37 -0.15 6.62
N ILE A 226 16.64 -0.28 6.26
CA ILE A 226 17.15 0.03 4.92
C ILE A 226 17.73 -1.22 4.26
N GLY A 227 17.24 -1.54 3.08
CA GLY A 227 17.77 -2.56 2.18
C GLY A 227 17.29 -3.97 2.50
N TYR A 228 17.69 -4.52 3.61
CA TYR A 228 17.41 -5.91 4.00
C TYR A 228 17.52 -6.11 5.52
N PRO A 229 16.90 -7.18 6.06
CA PRO A 229 16.94 -7.47 7.51
C PRO A 229 18.32 -7.90 7.99
N ASP A 230 18.70 -7.45 9.18
CA ASP A 230 19.96 -7.90 9.82
C ASP A 230 19.90 -9.38 10.21
N THR A 231 18.71 -9.89 10.52
CA THR A 231 18.47 -11.31 10.80
C THR A 231 17.44 -11.84 9.82
N TRP A 232 17.87 -12.77 8.98
CA TRP A 232 17.01 -13.40 7.98
C TRP A 232 16.07 -14.42 8.62
N ARG A 233 14.84 -14.48 8.10
CA ARG A 233 13.88 -15.51 8.49
C ARG A 233 14.42 -16.90 8.15
N SER A 234 14.24 -17.86 9.05
CA SER A 234 14.55 -19.27 8.82
C SER A 234 13.35 -19.97 8.17
N TYR A 235 13.66 -20.79 7.16
CA TYR A 235 12.71 -21.74 6.54
C TYR A 235 13.03 -23.19 6.96
N GLU A 236 13.75 -23.39 8.07
CA GLU A 236 14.04 -24.72 8.58
C GLU A 236 12.75 -25.49 8.87
N GLY A 237 12.69 -26.74 8.41
CA GLY A 237 11.49 -27.60 8.50
C GLY A 237 10.50 -27.44 7.37
N LEU A 238 10.66 -26.47 6.47
CA LEU A 238 9.86 -26.37 5.26
C LEU A 238 10.45 -27.27 4.16
N GLU A 239 9.73 -28.32 3.80
CA GLU A 239 10.15 -29.27 2.78
C GLU A 239 9.26 -29.21 1.54
N PHE A 240 9.87 -29.23 0.37
CA PHE A 240 9.18 -29.30 -0.92
C PHE A 240 9.49 -30.59 -1.65
N SER A 241 8.48 -31.13 -2.34
CA SER A 241 8.68 -32.20 -3.31
C SER A 241 9.60 -31.73 -4.44
N ARG A 242 10.57 -32.58 -4.80
CA ARG A 242 11.52 -32.29 -5.87
C ARG A 242 10.92 -32.61 -7.25
N GLU A 243 11.77 -32.80 -8.20
CA GLU A 243 11.46 -33.08 -9.58
C GLU A 243 10.35 -34.14 -9.77
N GLY A 244 9.29 -33.81 -10.53
CA GLY A 244 8.09 -34.65 -10.68
C GLY A 244 7.11 -34.60 -9.50
N GLY A 245 7.36 -33.71 -8.49
CA GLY A 245 6.53 -33.59 -7.31
C GLY A 245 5.20 -32.87 -7.52
N ASP A 246 4.38 -32.89 -6.48
CA ASP A 246 3.05 -32.27 -6.44
C ASP A 246 3.18 -30.78 -6.07
N LEU A 247 2.97 -29.88 -7.04
CA LEU A 247 3.02 -28.45 -6.83
C LEU A 247 1.95 -27.97 -5.83
N VAL A 248 0.78 -28.59 -5.82
CA VAL A 248 -0.29 -28.25 -4.87
C VAL A 248 0.13 -28.63 -3.45
N ALA A 249 0.79 -29.77 -3.27
CA ALA A 249 1.36 -30.18 -1.99
C ALA A 249 2.42 -29.18 -1.51
N ASN A 250 3.30 -28.70 -2.39
CA ASN A 250 4.31 -27.70 -2.06
C ASN A 250 3.66 -26.37 -1.61
N VAL A 251 2.64 -25.91 -2.31
CA VAL A 251 1.89 -24.69 -1.92
C VAL A 251 1.19 -24.87 -0.57
N ARG A 252 0.65 -26.07 -0.31
CA ARG A 252 0.06 -26.38 1.01
C ARG A 252 1.11 -26.38 2.13
N ALA A 253 2.28 -26.95 1.88
CA ALA A 253 3.37 -26.97 2.86
C ALA A 253 3.81 -25.53 3.21
N GLY A 254 4.01 -24.68 2.19
CA GLY A 254 4.34 -23.27 2.42
C GLY A 254 3.25 -22.50 3.15
N ALA A 255 1.97 -22.73 2.82
CA ALA A 255 0.85 -22.09 3.51
C ALA A 255 0.72 -22.54 4.99
N ALA A 256 0.97 -23.82 5.27
CA ALA A 256 0.97 -24.34 6.64
C ALA A 256 2.14 -23.75 7.43
N PHE A 257 3.34 -23.70 6.85
CA PHE A 257 4.52 -23.10 7.46
C PHE A 257 4.29 -21.62 7.81
N GLU A 258 3.70 -20.86 6.88
CA GLU A 258 3.35 -19.45 7.13
C GLU A 258 2.30 -19.29 8.23
N HIS A 259 1.26 -20.14 8.21
CA HIS A 259 0.24 -20.15 9.25
C HIS A 259 0.84 -20.40 10.64
N ASP A 260 1.67 -21.43 10.77
CA ASP A 260 2.34 -21.79 12.04
C ASP A 260 3.27 -20.67 12.52
N TYR A 261 3.98 -20.02 11.59
CA TYR A 261 4.82 -18.86 11.89
C TYR A 261 4.01 -17.69 12.45
N GLN A 262 2.85 -17.37 11.85
CA GLN A 262 1.98 -16.28 12.34
C GLN A 262 1.31 -16.62 13.67
N VAL A 263 0.81 -17.83 13.84
CA VAL A 263 0.20 -18.30 15.10
C VAL A 263 1.24 -18.27 16.24
N ALA A 264 2.49 -18.61 15.97
CA ALA A 264 3.56 -18.60 16.96
C ALA A 264 3.89 -17.20 17.52
N LYS A 265 3.44 -16.12 16.89
CA LYS A 265 3.58 -14.73 17.38
C LYS A 265 2.53 -14.35 18.42
N VAL A 266 1.39 -15.03 18.41
CA VAL A 266 0.27 -14.70 19.30
C VAL A 266 0.71 -14.75 20.76
N GLY A 267 0.36 -13.70 21.52
CA GLY A 267 0.73 -13.57 22.93
C GLY A 267 2.18 -13.15 23.19
N LYS A 268 2.97 -12.90 22.15
CA LYS A 268 4.33 -12.35 22.27
C LYS A 268 4.36 -10.85 22.00
N PRO A 269 5.33 -10.11 22.54
CA PRO A 269 5.56 -8.73 22.13
C PRO A 269 5.83 -8.62 20.63
N ALA A 270 5.46 -7.48 20.03
CA ALA A 270 5.80 -7.20 18.64
C ALA A 270 7.32 -7.20 18.44
N ASP A 271 7.79 -7.89 17.42
CA ASP A 271 9.21 -7.86 17.04
C ASP A 271 9.48 -6.60 16.20
N ARG A 272 10.18 -5.64 16.78
CA ARG A 272 10.57 -4.39 16.11
C ARG A 272 11.57 -4.60 14.96
N ASN A 273 12.21 -5.77 14.88
CA ASN A 273 13.16 -6.09 13.82
C ASN A 273 12.52 -6.84 12.65
N GLU A 274 11.30 -7.29 12.79
CA GLU A 274 10.58 -7.98 11.71
C GLU A 274 10.33 -7.05 10.53
N TRP A 275 10.61 -7.56 9.33
CA TRP A 275 10.35 -6.87 8.07
C TRP A 275 8.95 -7.21 7.53
N VAL A 276 8.22 -6.19 7.09
CA VAL A 276 6.87 -6.36 6.51
C VAL A 276 6.90 -6.76 5.03
N ALA A 277 8.08 -6.68 4.39
CA ALA A 277 8.26 -7.00 2.98
C ALA A 277 9.64 -7.61 2.72
N THR A 278 9.77 -8.33 1.61
CA THR A 278 11.04 -8.89 1.16
C THR A 278 11.93 -7.83 0.51
N PRO A 279 13.26 -7.99 0.50
CA PRO A 279 14.19 -7.02 -0.10
C PRO A 279 13.96 -6.72 -1.59
N GLN A 280 13.37 -7.64 -2.34
CA GLN A 280 13.04 -7.48 -3.76
C GLN A 280 11.68 -6.81 -4.02
N THR A 281 11.02 -6.32 -2.99
CA THR A 281 9.77 -5.55 -3.10
C THR A 281 10.06 -4.11 -3.52
N VAL A 282 9.44 -3.64 -4.61
CA VAL A 282 9.52 -2.23 -5.04
C VAL A 282 8.41 -1.46 -4.34
N ASN A 283 8.63 -1.13 -3.10
CA ASN A 283 7.74 -0.32 -2.26
C ASN A 283 8.51 0.18 -1.02
N ALA A 284 7.85 1.06 -0.24
CA ALA A 284 8.29 1.50 1.07
C ALA A 284 7.10 1.43 2.05
N PHE A 285 7.36 1.47 3.36
CA PHE A 285 6.32 1.24 4.37
C PHE A 285 6.61 2.02 5.64
N TYR A 286 5.55 2.53 6.26
CA TYR A 286 5.53 2.94 7.67
C TYR A 286 4.66 1.98 8.49
N ASN A 287 5.16 1.56 9.65
CA ASN A 287 4.40 0.73 10.59
C ASN A 287 4.16 1.50 11.91
N PRO A 288 2.93 1.95 12.19
CA PRO A 288 2.63 2.75 13.38
C PRO A 288 2.81 1.99 14.70
N VAL A 289 2.64 0.67 14.72
CA VAL A 289 2.73 -0.16 15.95
C VAL A 289 4.16 -0.31 16.48
N VAL A 290 5.15 -0.11 15.61
CA VAL A 290 6.58 -0.16 15.94
C VAL A 290 7.29 1.16 15.63
N ASN A 291 6.59 2.12 15.07
CA ASN A 291 7.07 3.44 14.69
C ASN A 291 8.35 3.37 13.83
N ASP A 292 8.30 2.59 12.77
CA ASP A 292 9.42 2.42 11.84
C ASP A 292 9.05 2.65 10.37
N ILE A 293 10.07 3.01 9.60
CA ILE A 293 10.02 3.06 8.15
C ILE A 293 10.87 1.94 7.56
N THR A 294 10.38 1.30 6.51
CA THR A 294 11.07 0.18 5.85
C THR A 294 11.23 0.46 4.35
N PHE A 295 12.47 0.42 3.88
CA PHE A 295 12.84 0.60 2.47
C PHE A 295 13.56 -0.64 1.97
N PRO A 296 12.85 -1.58 1.32
CA PRO A 296 13.45 -2.75 0.67
C PRO A 296 14.48 -2.36 -0.39
N ALA A 297 15.49 -3.20 -0.61
CA ALA A 297 16.58 -2.92 -1.55
C ALA A 297 16.11 -2.61 -2.97
N ALA A 298 14.99 -3.19 -3.41
CA ALA A 298 14.52 -3.05 -4.79
C ALA A 298 13.96 -1.66 -5.11
N ILE A 299 13.44 -0.89 -4.14
CA ILE A 299 13.04 0.49 -4.39
C ILE A 299 14.26 1.43 -4.45
N LEU A 300 15.39 1.02 -3.87
CA LEU A 300 16.61 1.80 -3.81
C LEU A 300 17.44 1.69 -5.10
N GLN A 301 16.75 1.85 -6.23
CA GLN A 301 17.29 1.79 -7.60
C GLN A 301 16.60 2.84 -8.50
N PRO A 302 17.19 3.21 -9.64
CA PRO A 302 16.51 4.10 -10.57
C PRO A 302 15.11 3.59 -10.97
N PRO A 303 14.10 4.46 -11.06
CA PRO A 303 14.18 5.93 -11.02
C PRO A 303 14.13 6.56 -9.62
N PHE A 304 14.01 5.79 -8.53
CA PHE A 304 13.85 6.32 -7.18
C PHE A 304 15.17 6.75 -6.56
N PHE A 305 16.21 5.94 -6.68
CA PHE A 305 17.52 6.20 -6.11
C PHE A 305 18.63 5.79 -7.09
N ASP A 306 19.59 6.68 -7.29
CA ASP A 306 20.83 6.40 -8.03
C ASP A 306 22.01 7.02 -7.26
N PRO A 307 22.96 6.22 -6.76
CA PRO A 307 24.11 6.73 -6.01
C PRO A 307 25.03 7.63 -6.88
N ALA A 308 24.89 7.56 -8.20
CA ALA A 308 25.64 8.39 -9.14
C ALA A 308 24.86 9.63 -9.63
N ALA A 309 23.57 9.76 -9.27
CA ALA A 309 22.77 10.90 -9.66
C ALA A 309 23.08 12.14 -8.82
N ASP A 310 22.67 13.29 -9.34
CA ASP A 310 22.67 14.56 -8.62
C ASP A 310 21.78 14.50 -7.36
N ALA A 311 22.18 15.23 -6.33
CA ALA A 311 21.43 15.32 -5.09
C ALA A 311 19.98 15.77 -5.31
N ALA A 312 19.73 16.75 -6.20
CA ALA A 312 18.38 17.19 -6.53
C ALA A 312 17.47 16.03 -7.00
N GLU A 313 18.00 15.14 -7.83
CA GLU A 313 17.26 14.00 -8.34
C GLU A 313 16.94 12.98 -7.23
N ASN A 314 17.90 12.68 -6.35
CA ASN A 314 17.68 11.76 -5.24
C ASN A 314 16.74 12.34 -4.20
N PHE A 315 16.83 13.64 -3.85
CA PHE A 315 15.88 14.28 -2.94
C PHE A 315 14.48 14.37 -3.53
N GLY A 316 14.32 14.67 -4.82
CA GLY A 316 13.02 14.74 -5.48
C GLY A 316 12.34 13.39 -5.72
N ALA A 317 13.12 12.31 -5.76
CA ALA A 317 12.62 10.94 -5.93
C ALA A 317 12.55 10.21 -4.59
N ILE A 318 13.60 9.45 -4.23
CA ILE A 318 13.57 8.64 -2.98
C ILE A 318 13.47 9.52 -1.72
N GLY A 319 14.03 10.73 -1.73
CA GLY A 319 13.91 11.67 -0.61
C GLY A 319 12.45 12.03 -0.31
N ALA A 320 11.66 12.33 -1.34
CA ALA A 320 10.24 12.57 -1.19
C ALA A 320 9.47 11.32 -0.69
N VAL A 321 9.87 10.10 -1.09
CA VAL A 321 9.30 8.85 -0.59
C VAL A 321 9.69 8.62 0.89
N ILE A 322 10.93 8.92 1.29
CA ILE A 322 11.33 8.86 2.71
C ILE A 322 10.46 9.82 3.53
N GLY A 323 10.32 11.06 3.04
CA GLY A 323 9.45 12.05 3.68
C GLY A 323 7.99 11.59 3.77
N HIS A 324 7.47 10.91 2.73
CA HIS A 324 6.14 10.31 2.71
C HIS A 324 5.98 9.26 3.83
N GLU A 325 6.92 8.31 3.95
CA GLU A 325 6.85 7.27 4.98
C GLU A 325 6.97 7.83 6.40
N ILE A 326 7.86 8.80 6.63
CA ILE A 326 7.91 9.53 7.90
C ILE A 326 6.58 10.27 8.15
N GLY A 327 6.01 10.87 7.11
CA GLY A 327 4.73 11.58 7.11
C GLY A 327 3.55 10.73 7.58
N HIS A 328 3.56 9.41 7.28
CA HIS A 328 2.57 8.48 7.79
C HIS A 328 2.55 8.39 9.32
N GLY A 329 3.64 8.71 9.99
CA GLY A 329 3.66 8.85 11.45
C GLY A 329 2.77 10.01 11.96
N PHE A 330 2.44 10.96 11.09
CA PHE A 330 1.74 12.19 11.39
C PHE A 330 0.48 12.40 10.53
N ASP A 331 0.07 11.42 9.73
CA ASP A 331 -1.16 11.48 8.94
C ASP A 331 -2.43 11.33 9.81
N ASP A 332 -3.60 11.24 9.19
CA ASP A 332 -4.90 11.15 9.86
C ASP A 332 -5.06 9.90 10.75
N GLN A 333 -4.31 8.84 10.49
CA GLN A 333 -4.31 7.61 11.28
C GLN A 333 -3.04 7.45 12.13
N GLY A 334 -1.85 7.61 11.55
CA GLY A 334 -0.58 7.47 12.27
C GLY A 334 -0.43 8.48 13.40
N SER A 335 -0.98 9.68 13.26
CA SER A 335 -1.00 10.70 14.32
C SER A 335 -1.77 10.29 15.59
N ARG A 336 -2.52 9.18 15.54
CA ARG A 336 -3.24 8.62 16.70
C ARG A 336 -2.37 7.68 17.54
N TYR A 337 -1.19 7.32 17.03
CA TYR A 337 -0.21 6.47 17.72
C TYR A 337 0.91 7.32 18.30
N ASP A 338 1.34 7.01 19.53
CA ASP A 338 2.53 7.62 20.12
C ASP A 338 3.83 7.04 19.54
N GLY A 339 4.98 7.57 19.92
CA GLY A 339 6.28 7.12 19.45
C GLY A 339 6.66 5.69 19.86
N HIS A 340 5.92 5.08 20.77
CA HIS A 340 6.10 3.68 21.21
C HIS A 340 5.14 2.72 20.52
N GLY A 341 4.27 3.22 19.62
CA GLY A 341 3.32 2.40 18.88
C GLY A 341 2.00 2.14 19.61
N ASN A 342 1.73 2.82 20.71
CA ASN A 342 0.45 2.72 21.39
C ASN A 342 -0.59 3.64 20.74
N LEU A 343 -1.82 3.14 20.59
CA LEU A 343 -2.95 3.96 20.17
C LEU A 343 -3.34 4.88 21.34
N ASN A 344 -2.69 6.04 21.39
CA ASN A 344 -2.78 7.00 22.49
C ASN A 344 -2.75 8.43 21.93
N SER A 345 -3.85 9.17 22.11
CA SER A 345 -3.90 10.56 21.67
C SER A 345 -2.90 11.41 22.45
N TRP A 346 -2.04 12.11 21.73
CA TRP A 346 -1.03 13.01 22.25
C TRP A 346 -1.25 14.47 21.82
N TRP A 347 -2.38 14.73 21.15
CA TRP A 347 -2.78 16.04 20.66
C TRP A 347 -3.63 16.79 21.71
N THR A 348 -3.55 18.14 21.69
CA THR A 348 -4.62 18.94 22.28
C THR A 348 -5.86 18.92 21.38
N ASP A 349 -7.05 19.12 21.94
CA ASP A 349 -8.30 19.15 21.15
C ASP A 349 -8.28 20.28 20.11
N GLU A 350 -7.71 21.43 20.45
CA GLU A 350 -7.57 22.58 19.55
C GLU A 350 -6.63 22.30 18.38
N ASP A 351 -5.49 21.66 18.62
CA ASP A 351 -4.55 21.30 17.55
C ASP A 351 -5.14 20.21 16.65
N ARG A 352 -5.86 19.29 17.23
CA ARG A 352 -6.58 18.27 16.45
C ARG A 352 -7.62 18.90 15.53
N ALA A 353 -8.41 19.83 16.02
CA ALA A 353 -9.40 20.55 15.21
C ALA A 353 -8.73 21.33 14.06
N ARG A 354 -7.61 22.00 14.31
CA ARG A 354 -6.84 22.71 13.26
C ARG A 354 -6.28 21.78 12.21
N PHE A 355 -5.75 20.63 12.61
CA PHE A 355 -5.30 19.60 11.69
C PHE A 355 -6.46 19.11 10.82
N GLU A 356 -7.63 18.84 11.40
CA GLU A 356 -8.81 18.38 10.69
C GLU A 356 -9.36 19.44 9.70
N GLU A 357 -9.24 20.74 10.02
CA GLU A 357 -9.55 21.81 9.07
C GLU A 357 -8.63 21.80 7.84
N LEU A 358 -7.33 21.57 8.03
CA LEU A 358 -6.34 21.47 6.95
C LEU A 358 -6.57 20.21 6.09
N THR A 359 -6.79 19.07 6.73
CA THR A 359 -7.04 17.83 6.03
C THR A 359 -8.35 17.84 5.26
N ALA A 360 -9.40 18.52 5.77
CA ALA A 360 -10.65 18.70 5.04
C ALA A 360 -10.48 19.51 3.74
N LYS A 361 -9.56 20.47 3.71
CA LYS A 361 -9.20 21.19 2.46
C LYS A 361 -8.52 20.24 1.49
N LEU A 362 -7.59 19.41 1.97
CA LEU A 362 -6.90 18.43 1.13
C LEU A 362 -7.87 17.39 0.57
N VAL A 363 -8.82 16.88 1.37
CA VAL A 363 -9.91 16.01 0.88
C VAL A 363 -10.62 16.64 -0.31
N LYS A 364 -11.00 17.92 -0.22
CA LYS A 364 -11.70 18.62 -1.30
C LYS A 364 -10.89 18.78 -2.58
N GLN A 365 -9.56 18.86 -2.49
CA GLN A 365 -8.68 18.95 -3.68
C GLN A 365 -8.68 17.65 -4.49
N TYR A 366 -8.88 16.51 -3.84
CA TYR A 366 -8.82 15.20 -4.49
C TYR A 366 -10.19 14.62 -4.80
N ASP A 367 -11.21 14.94 -3.99
CA ASP A 367 -12.52 14.31 -4.10
C ASP A 367 -13.16 14.53 -5.46
N GLY A 368 -13.59 13.43 -6.09
CA GLY A 368 -14.23 13.45 -7.40
C GLY A 368 -13.29 13.59 -8.60
N LEU A 369 -11.95 13.72 -8.42
CA LEU A 369 -11.02 13.76 -9.55
C LEU A 369 -11.08 12.47 -10.36
N VAL A 370 -11.15 12.58 -11.67
CA VAL A 370 -11.17 11.46 -12.61
C VAL A 370 -9.87 11.47 -13.41
N PRO A 371 -9.07 10.38 -13.39
CA PRO A 371 -7.81 10.35 -14.11
C PRO A 371 -8.04 10.37 -15.63
N THR A 372 -7.15 11.03 -16.35
CA THR A 372 -7.21 11.27 -17.82
C THR A 372 -7.47 9.97 -18.60
N VAL A 373 -6.93 8.83 -18.14
CA VAL A 373 -7.13 7.53 -18.79
C VAL A 373 -8.60 7.08 -18.81
N LEU A 374 -9.44 7.65 -17.95
CA LEU A 374 -10.89 7.34 -17.85
C LEU A 374 -11.78 8.41 -18.50
N GLU A 375 -11.22 9.53 -18.96
CA GLU A 375 -11.98 10.58 -19.60
C GLU A 375 -12.71 10.07 -20.87
N GLY A 376 -13.97 10.52 -21.05
CA GLY A 376 -14.79 10.13 -22.20
C GLY A 376 -15.32 8.70 -22.21
N ARG A 377 -15.10 7.91 -21.14
CA ARG A 377 -15.55 6.52 -21.04
C ARG A 377 -16.91 6.31 -20.37
N GLY A 378 -17.68 7.37 -20.18
CA GLY A 378 -18.98 7.38 -19.49
C GLY A 378 -18.84 7.78 -18.03
N GLU A 379 -19.83 7.43 -17.18
CA GLU A 379 -19.77 7.71 -15.76
C GLU A 379 -18.65 6.85 -15.12
N SER A 380 -17.56 7.49 -14.72
CA SER A 380 -16.48 6.91 -13.93
C SER A 380 -16.60 7.36 -12.47
N ARG A 381 -16.19 6.47 -11.56
CA ARG A 381 -15.99 6.85 -10.15
C ARG A 381 -14.80 7.80 -10.08
N GLY A 382 -14.94 8.94 -9.41
CA GLY A 382 -13.83 9.81 -9.06
C GLY A 382 -13.06 9.26 -7.83
N VAL A 383 -11.95 9.90 -7.51
CA VAL A 383 -11.19 9.67 -6.27
C VAL A 383 -12.11 9.89 -5.06
N ASN A 384 -12.01 9.03 -4.05
CA ASN A 384 -12.60 9.27 -2.74
C ASN A 384 -11.55 9.97 -1.87
N GLY A 385 -11.70 11.28 -1.68
CA GLY A 385 -10.74 12.10 -0.97
C GLY A 385 -10.56 11.72 0.50
N GLU A 386 -11.61 11.20 1.16
CA GLU A 386 -11.50 10.69 2.55
C GLU A 386 -10.75 9.36 2.61
N PHE A 387 -10.97 8.47 1.66
CA PHE A 387 -10.29 7.18 1.59
C PHE A 387 -8.80 7.34 1.30
N THR A 388 -8.43 8.30 0.46
CA THR A 388 -7.04 8.54 0.05
C THR A 388 -6.31 9.57 0.92
N LEU A 389 -6.93 10.09 1.96
CA LEU A 389 -6.39 11.22 2.75
C LEU A 389 -5.00 10.95 3.32
N GLY A 390 -4.77 9.80 3.96
CA GLY A 390 -3.48 9.48 4.57
C GLY A 390 -2.34 9.49 3.56
N GLU A 391 -2.57 8.88 2.41
CA GLU A 391 -1.60 8.86 1.30
C GLU A 391 -1.34 10.25 0.73
N ASN A 392 -2.40 11.06 0.59
CA ASN A 392 -2.27 12.43 0.10
C ASN A 392 -1.52 13.34 1.10
N ILE A 393 -1.69 13.12 2.41
CA ILE A 393 -0.91 13.81 3.46
C ILE A 393 0.57 13.38 3.37
N GLY A 394 0.83 12.08 3.23
CA GLY A 394 2.17 11.52 3.07
C GLY A 394 2.91 12.14 1.87
N ASP A 395 2.26 12.18 0.71
CA ASP A 395 2.85 12.77 -0.51
C ASP A 395 3.12 14.27 -0.37
N LEU A 396 2.13 15.03 0.14
CA LEU A 396 2.26 16.46 0.29
C LEU A 396 3.37 16.83 1.28
N GLY A 397 3.38 16.20 2.45
CA GLY A 397 4.43 16.36 3.45
C GLY A 397 5.78 15.89 2.91
N GLY A 398 5.82 14.72 2.28
CA GLY A 398 7.03 14.10 1.75
C GLY A 398 7.77 14.98 0.75
N LEU A 399 7.09 15.52 -0.25
CA LEU A 399 7.71 16.42 -1.22
C LEU A 399 8.11 17.75 -0.58
N GLY A 400 7.26 18.37 0.25
CA GLY A 400 7.58 19.62 0.93
C GLY A 400 8.79 19.51 1.84
N ILE A 401 8.90 18.43 2.59
CA ILE A 401 10.05 18.13 3.46
C ILE A 401 11.30 17.81 2.64
N ALA A 402 11.19 17.10 1.52
CA ALA A 402 12.31 16.83 0.63
C ALA A 402 12.92 18.12 0.05
N VAL A 403 12.11 19.13 -0.26
CA VAL A 403 12.58 20.46 -0.69
C VAL A 403 13.39 21.13 0.43
N ILE A 404 12.91 21.07 1.69
CA ILE A 404 13.65 21.63 2.83
C ILE A 404 14.96 20.89 3.04
N ALA A 405 14.93 19.56 3.03
CA ALA A 405 16.12 18.72 3.19
C ALA A 405 17.17 19.00 2.11
N TYR A 406 16.75 19.13 0.86
CA TYR A 406 17.63 19.49 -0.24
C TYR A 406 18.27 20.86 -0.05
N LYS A 407 17.49 21.88 0.36
CA LYS A 407 18.01 23.21 0.67
C LYS A 407 19.03 23.17 1.83
N ASN A 408 18.78 22.40 2.87
CA ASN A 408 19.71 22.20 4.00
C ASN A 408 21.01 21.52 3.55
N TYR A 409 20.91 20.44 2.79
CA TYR A 409 22.05 19.74 2.21
C TYR A 409 22.96 20.67 1.41
N LEU A 410 22.39 21.52 0.53
CA LEU A 410 23.17 22.47 -0.25
C LEU A 410 23.75 23.62 0.59
N ALA A 411 23.01 24.12 1.60
CA ALA A 411 23.47 25.18 2.48
C ALA A 411 24.74 24.77 3.25
N GLU A 412 24.86 23.52 3.69
CA GLU A 412 26.04 22.96 4.32
C GLU A 412 27.28 22.99 3.39
N GLN A 413 27.04 22.90 2.10
CA GLN A 413 28.09 22.92 1.08
C GLN A 413 28.32 24.34 0.51
N GLY A 414 27.57 25.34 0.98
CA GLY A 414 27.63 26.71 0.47
C GLY A 414 27.12 26.86 -0.95
N LEU A 415 26.22 25.99 -1.40
CA LEU A 415 25.63 25.97 -2.74
C LEU A 415 24.22 26.59 -2.76
N ASP A 416 23.83 27.12 -3.91
CA ASP A 416 22.49 27.68 -4.14
C ASP A 416 21.56 26.58 -4.65
N PRO A 417 20.34 26.41 -4.11
CA PRO A 417 19.32 25.47 -4.61
C PRO A 417 18.93 25.68 -6.07
N ARG A 418 19.06 26.92 -6.58
CA ARG A 418 18.80 27.26 -8.00
C ARG A 418 19.98 26.95 -8.93
N GLY A 419 21.15 26.62 -8.40
CA GLY A 419 22.35 26.26 -9.12
C GLY A 419 22.94 24.94 -8.66
N PRO A 420 23.96 24.38 -9.34
CA PRO A 420 24.30 24.66 -10.76
C PRO A 420 23.28 24.08 -11.73
N VAL A 421 23.20 24.66 -12.92
CA VAL A 421 22.42 24.14 -14.04
C VAL A 421 23.08 22.88 -14.57
N GLN A 422 22.34 21.81 -14.76
CA GLN A 422 22.79 20.52 -15.29
C GLN A 422 21.74 19.92 -16.20
N THR A 423 22.17 19.03 -17.11
CA THR A 423 21.25 18.26 -17.93
C THR A 423 20.49 17.27 -17.07
N PHE A 424 19.16 17.27 -17.19
CA PHE A 424 18.32 16.28 -16.53
C PHE A 424 18.38 14.96 -17.30
N HIS A 425 18.91 13.92 -16.66
CA HIS A 425 19.05 12.58 -17.24
C HIS A 425 17.97 11.62 -16.72
N ALA A 426 16.81 11.62 -17.39
CA ALA A 426 15.75 10.67 -17.08
C ALA A 426 15.67 9.60 -18.18
N PRO A 427 15.92 8.31 -17.89
CA PRO A 427 15.62 7.24 -18.83
C PRO A 427 14.16 7.33 -19.30
N GLY A 428 13.95 7.45 -20.61
CA GLY A 428 12.62 7.62 -21.21
C GLY A 428 12.02 9.02 -21.02
N ALA A 429 12.81 10.06 -20.79
CA ALA A 429 12.37 11.45 -20.93
C ALA A 429 11.82 11.68 -22.33
N THR A 430 10.85 12.61 -22.46
CA THR A 430 10.36 13.02 -23.77
C THR A 430 11.43 13.86 -24.49
N ALA A 431 11.40 13.89 -25.83
CA ALA A 431 12.31 14.73 -26.61
C ALA A 431 12.21 16.24 -26.25
N GLU A 432 11.11 16.65 -25.61
CA GLU A 432 10.86 18.02 -25.17
C GLU A 432 11.73 18.43 -23.98
N ILE A 433 12.09 17.48 -23.11
CA ILE A 433 12.96 17.74 -21.94
C ILE A 433 14.31 17.04 -22.03
N ASP A 434 14.51 16.12 -22.97
CA ASP A 434 15.76 15.39 -23.14
C ASP A 434 16.88 16.35 -23.62
N GLY A 435 17.99 16.34 -22.91
CA GLY A 435 19.13 17.20 -23.21
C GLY A 435 18.96 18.68 -22.83
N GLN A 436 17.85 19.07 -22.18
CA GLN A 436 17.70 20.42 -21.63
C GLN A 436 18.39 20.55 -20.27
N GLU A 437 18.85 21.77 -20.01
CA GLU A 437 19.51 22.12 -18.75
C GLU A 437 18.51 22.77 -17.78
N PHE A 438 18.52 22.32 -16.54
CA PHE A 438 17.65 22.78 -15.47
C PHE A 438 18.47 23.11 -14.22
N ASP A 439 18.03 24.06 -13.43
CA ASP A 439 18.60 24.30 -12.10
C ASP A 439 18.26 23.17 -11.12
N GLY A 440 18.87 23.18 -9.93
CA GLY A 440 18.70 22.07 -8.98
C GLY A 440 17.26 21.91 -8.49
N LEU A 441 16.54 23.01 -8.25
CA LEU A 441 15.16 22.95 -7.79
C LEU A 441 14.23 22.43 -8.88
N GLN A 442 14.44 22.83 -10.13
CA GLN A 442 13.71 22.27 -11.28
C GLN A 442 13.96 20.77 -11.43
N ARG A 443 15.21 20.30 -11.29
CA ARG A 443 15.54 18.87 -11.39
C ARG A 443 14.89 18.06 -10.26
N LEU A 444 14.77 18.62 -9.06
CA LEU A 444 14.04 17.97 -7.95
C LEU A 444 12.59 17.68 -8.33
N PHE A 445 11.85 18.67 -8.82
CA PHE A 445 10.46 18.47 -9.23
C PHE A 445 10.32 17.58 -10.47
N LEU A 446 11.25 17.63 -11.40
CA LEU A 446 11.28 16.70 -12.55
C LEU A 446 11.53 15.26 -12.10
N ALA A 447 12.37 15.05 -11.09
CA ALA A 447 12.59 13.73 -10.52
C ALA A 447 11.33 13.20 -9.83
N TRP A 448 10.60 14.06 -9.07
CA TRP A 448 9.27 13.73 -8.53
C TRP A 448 8.30 13.32 -9.63
N ALA A 449 8.18 14.10 -10.68
CA ALA A 449 7.30 13.77 -11.80
C ALA A 449 7.69 12.44 -12.48
N ARG A 450 9.00 12.16 -12.59
CA ARG A 450 9.52 10.93 -13.20
C ARG A 450 9.09 9.67 -12.45
N VAL A 451 9.11 9.66 -11.12
CA VAL A 451 8.73 8.47 -10.34
C VAL A 451 7.25 8.14 -10.45
N TRP A 452 6.39 9.12 -10.76
CA TRP A 452 4.95 8.93 -10.94
C TRP A 452 4.53 8.60 -12.38
N ARG A 453 5.46 8.52 -13.33
CA ARG A 453 5.14 8.13 -14.70
C ARG A 453 4.59 6.72 -14.74
N THR A 454 3.34 6.59 -15.14
CA THR A 454 2.60 5.33 -15.10
C THR A 454 1.81 5.13 -16.39
N ALA A 455 1.86 3.92 -16.94
CA ALA A 455 0.96 3.45 -17.98
C ALA A 455 0.01 2.42 -17.35
N ILE A 456 -1.27 2.73 -17.31
CA ILE A 456 -2.29 1.89 -16.69
C ILE A 456 -3.45 1.64 -17.65
N ARG A 457 -4.00 0.43 -17.65
CA ARG A 457 -5.22 0.14 -18.40
C ARG A 457 -6.43 0.76 -17.72
N PRO A 458 -7.41 1.26 -18.50
CA PRO A 458 -8.61 1.88 -17.93
C PRO A 458 -9.38 0.98 -16.95
N GLU A 459 -9.48 -0.30 -17.24
CA GLU A 459 -10.14 -1.28 -16.38
C GLU A 459 -9.46 -1.37 -15.00
N MET A 460 -8.13 -1.38 -14.99
CA MET A 460 -7.34 -1.39 -13.76
C MET A 460 -7.46 -0.05 -13.01
N ALA A 461 -7.47 1.08 -13.73
CA ALA A 461 -7.65 2.39 -13.12
C ALA A 461 -9.01 2.50 -12.40
N GLU A 462 -10.10 2.02 -13.03
CA GLU A 462 -11.42 1.93 -12.37
C GLU A 462 -11.41 1.06 -11.11
N GLN A 463 -10.70 -0.06 -11.17
CA GLN A 463 -10.58 -0.96 -10.02
C GLN A 463 -9.82 -0.27 -8.86
N TYR A 464 -8.72 0.39 -9.14
CA TYR A 464 -7.92 1.09 -8.13
C TYR A 464 -8.69 2.22 -7.46
N LEU A 465 -9.47 3.01 -8.20
CA LEU A 465 -10.36 4.02 -7.60
C LEU A 465 -11.34 3.44 -6.56
N ALA A 466 -11.62 2.15 -6.61
CA ALA A 466 -12.54 1.49 -5.69
C ALA A 466 -11.87 0.88 -4.46
N ILE A 467 -10.61 0.42 -4.57
CA ILE A 467 -9.98 -0.45 -3.57
C ILE A 467 -8.61 0.03 -3.09
N ASP A 468 -7.94 0.94 -3.82
CA ASP A 468 -6.60 1.41 -3.50
C ASP A 468 -6.69 2.70 -2.68
N PRO A 469 -6.07 2.78 -1.48
CA PRO A 469 -6.05 4.00 -0.68
C PRO A 469 -5.17 5.09 -1.28
N HIS A 470 -4.38 4.79 -2.32
CA HIS A 470 -3.59 5.77 -3.04
C HIS A 470 -4.41 6.48 -4.12
N SER A 471 -4.22 7.77 -4.25
CA SER A 471 -4.70 8.51 -5.42
C SER A 471 -3.98 8.05 -6.70
N PRO A 472 -4.61 8.16 -7.90
CA PRO A 472 -3.93 7.90 -9.16
C PRO A 472 -2.61 8.68 -9.29
N ALA A 473 -1.59 8.07 -9.89
CA ALA A 473 -0.24 8.64 -10.02
C ALA A 473 -0.24 10.07 -10.62
N GLU A 474 -1.15 10.35 -11.55
CA GLU A 474 -1.35 11.68 -12.12
C GLU A 474 -1.64 12.74 -11.04
N PHE A 475 -2.46 12.43 -10.06
CA PHE A 475 -2.84 13.35 -8.98
C PHE A 475 -1.81 13.36 -7.86
N ARG A 476 -1.16 12.25 -7.58
CA ARG A 476 0.00 12.20 -6.68
C ARG A 476 1.12 13.14 -7.16
N CYS A 477 1.35 13.20 -8.46
CA CYS A 477 2.30 14.14 -9.06
C CYS A 477 1.80 15.59 -9.01
N ASN A 478 0.66 15.84 -9.68
CA ASN A 478 0.26 17.19 -10.06
C ASN A 478 -0.35 17.99 -8.92
N VAL A 479 -1.27 17.39 -8.13
CA VAL A 479 -1.91 18.09 -7.02
C VAL A 479 -0.90 18.39 -5.92
N VAL A 480 0.02 17.45 -5.65
CA VAL A 480 1.09 17.65 -4.66
C VAL A 480 2.00 18.80 -5.07
N ALA A 481 2.57 18.78 -6.28
CA ALA A 481 3.44 19.86 -6.77
C ALA A 481 2.71 21.21 -6.76
N GLY A 482 1.42 21.22 -7.12
CA GLY A 482 0.58 22.42 -7.13
C GLY A 482 0.38 23.08 -5.76
N ASN A 483 0.57 22.35 -4.66
CA ASN A 483 0.51 22.89 -3.30
C ASN A 483 1.87 23.45 -2.81
N ILE A 484 2.98 23.13 -3.47
CA ILE A 484 4.34 23.51 -3.01
C ILE A 484 4.73 24.87 -3.61
N ALA A 485 5.03 25.85 -2.76
CA ALA A 485 5.38 27.19 -3.20
C ALA A 485 6.65 27.20 -4.08
N GLU A 486 7.63 26.40 -3.73
CA GLU A 486 8.90 26.26 -4.45
C GLU A 486 8.74 25.70 -5.86
N PHE A 487 7.65 24.99 -6.16
CA PHE A 487 7.32 24.58 -7.52
C PHE A 487 7.13 25.78 -8.43
N TYR A 488 6.43 26.81 -7.97
CA TYR A 488 6.21 28.04 -8.73
C TYR A 488 7.43 28.97 -8.73
N GLU A 489 8.36 28.82 -7.78
CA GLU A 489 9.66 29.46 -7.84
C GLU A 489 10.53 28.82 -8.94
N ALA A 490 10.50 27.47 -9.05
CA ALA A 490 11.23 26.71 -10.05
C ALA A 490 10.67 26.92 -11.47
N PHE A 491 9.35 27.01 -11.60
CA PHE A 491 8.61 27.14 -12.86
C PHE A 491 7.64 28.33 -12.79
N PRO A 492 8.14 29.59 -12.88
CA PRO A 492 7.28 30.76 -12.75
C PRO A 492 6.15 30.84 -13.78
N GLU A 493 6.33 30.25 -14.96
CA GLU A 493 5.33 30.14 -16.01
C GLU A 493 4.12 29.31 -15.57
N ALA A 494 4.29 28.34 -14.69
CA ALA A 494 3.21 27.53 -14.15
C ALA A 494 2.21 28.36 -13.29
N SER A 495 2.63 29.55 -12.82
CA SER A 495 1.74 30.45 -12.05
C SER A 495 0.59 31.01 -12.90
N ALA A 496 0.75 31.05 -14.22
CA ALA A 496 -0.32 31.55 -15.13
C ALA A 496 -1.50 30.57 -15.26
N GLU A 497 -1.23 29.27 -15.07
CA GLU A 497 -2.20 28.19 -15.08
C GLU A 497 -2.01 27.31 -13.84
N ALA A 498 -2.06 27.95 -12.66
CA ALA A 498 -1.77 27.28 -11.38
C ALA A 498 -2.62 26.04 -11.19
N LEU A 499 -2.01 24.91 -10.92
CA LEU A 499 -2.66 23.63 -10.62
C LEU A 499 -3.55 23.72 -9.37
N VAL A 500 -3.07 24.49 -8.37
CA VAL A 500 -3.82 24.84 -7.15
C VAL A 500 -3.66 26.36 -6.96
N ALA A 501 -4.77 27.08 -6.83
CA ALA A 501 -4.74 28.52 -6.59
C ALA A 501 -4.01 28.81 -5.26
N GLU A 502 -3.30 29.94 -5.18
CA GLU A 502 -2.46 30.28 -4.02
C GLU A 502 -3.23 30.25 -2.69
N ASP A 503 -4.46 30.77 -2.69
CA ASP A 503 -5.33 30.79 -1.50
C ASP A 503 -5.87 29.41 -1.11
N ASP A 504 -5.85 28.44 -2.04
CA ASP A 504 -6.34 27.07 -1.84
C ASP A 504 -5.21 26.09 -1.49
N ARG A 505 -3.94 26.53 -1.52
CA ARG A 505 -2.79 25.67 -1.18
C ARG A 505 -2.86 25.22 0.27
N VAL A 506 -2.57 23.96 0.48
CA VAL A 506 -2.57 23.32 1.80
C VAL A 506 -1.13 23.03 2.21
N VAL A 507 -0.79 23.45 3.41
CA VAL A 507 0.49 23.11 4.07
C VAL A 507 0.13 22.51 5.42
N ILE A 508 0.44 21.24 5.61
CA ILE A 508 0.21 20.51 6.86
C ILE A 508 1.53 20.39 7.62
N TRP A 509 2.53 19.81 6.96
CA TRP A 509 3.89 19.60 7.47
C TRP A 509 4.93 20.38 6.68
#